data_fb77065f1b05ce29943b4712098fbe87
#
_entry.id   fb77065f1b05ce29943b4712098fbe87
#
_cell.length_a   1.000
_cell.length_b   1.000
_cell.length_c   1.000
_cell.angle_alpha   90.00
_cell.angle_beta   90.00
_cell.angle_gamma   90.00
#
_symmetry.space_group_name_H-M   'P 1'
#
loop_
_entity.id
_entity.type
_entity.pdbx_description
1 polymer ?
#
loop_
_entity_poly.entity_id
_entity_poly.type
_entity_poly.pdbx_seq_one_letter_code
_entity_poly.pdbx_strand_id
1 'polypeptide(L)'
;MSEADKKPAEKKPAPAKAEGTKPAAPKEKKPKAAGGKGAPKEAAPKAEPIIAPESLTLDGLDDAAKVKIPKIKGAKQIQHGVAHVLATFNNTVVSITDQKGNVIAWSSAGKMGFRGSKKSTAYVAQVVAQDACRQAMAHGVKEVEVRLKGPGTGRESAVRALQAVGLEVSTIRDVTPVPFNGCRMRKARRV
;
A
#
# COMPACT_ATOMS: atom_id res chain seq x y z
N MET A 1 -33.49 40.77 -40.70
CA MET A 1 -34.10 41.03 -39.39
C MET A 1 -33.35 40.11 -38.41
N SER A 2 -32.19 40.56 -37.84
CA SER A 2 -32.02 41.44 -36.66
C SER A 2 -32.70 40.83 -35.45
N GLU A 3 -31.88 40.39 -34.47
CA GLU A 3 -31.39 41.05 -33.27
C GLU A 3 -30.58 40.01 -32.49
N ALA A 4 -29.34 40.08 -32.15
CA ALA A 4 -28.62 40.88 -31.18
C ALA A 4 -29.30 40.93 -29.80
N ASP A 5 -28.76 40.18 -28.82
CA ASP A 5 -28.75 40.66 -27.44
C ASP A 5 -27.79 39.87 -26.55
N LYS A 6 -26.76 40.55 -26.13
CA LYS A 6 -26.34 40.98 -24.78
C LYS A 6 -26.03 39.90 -23.75
N LYS A 7 -24.73 39.77 -23.61
CA LYS A 7 -24.00 39.26 -22.47
C LYS A 7 -24.03 40.26 -21.29
N PRO A 8 -24.26 39.87 -20.04
CA PRO A 8 -23.83 40.65 -18.89
C PRO A 8 -22.53 40.08 -18.29
N ALA A 9 -21.59 40.97 -18.09
CA ALA A 9 -20.34 40.78 -17.41
C ALA A 9 -20.59 40.66 -15.91
N GLU A 10 -20.05 39.61 -15.27
CA GLU A 10 -20.10 39.46 -13.84
C GLU A 10 -18.72 39.76 -13.21
N LYS A 11 -18.76 40.70 -12.26
CA LYS A 11 -17.64 41.29 -11.55
C LYS A 11 -17.00 40.32 -10.58
N LYS A 12 -15.68 40.19 -10.62
CA LYS A 12 -14.83 39.63 -9.56
C LYS A 12 -14.84 40.57 -8.33
N PRO A 13 -14.98 40.06 -7.11
CA PRO A 13 -14.56 40.80 -5.93
C PRO A 13 -13.08 40.48 -5.59
N ALA A 14 -12.35 41.53 -5.30
CA ALA A 14 -10.97 41.53 -4.85
C ALA A 14 -10.82 41.02 -3.39
N PRO A 15 -9.64 40.51 -2.98
CA PRO A 15 -9.42 40.02 -1.62
C PRO A 15 -9.10 41.20 -0.67
N ALA A 16 -9.82 41.25 0.44
CA ALA A 16 -9.53 42.14 1.54
C ALA A 16 -8.34 41.62 2.37
N LYS A 17 -7.35 42.49 2.58
CA LYS A 17 -6.29 42.35 3.58
C LYS A 17 -6.90 42.53 4.97
N ALA A 18 -6.55 41.64 5.89
CA ALA A 18 -6.66 41.90 7.32
C ALA A 18 -5.35 41.53 7.99
N GLU A 19 -4.80 42.52 8.69
CA GLU A 19 -3.58 42.54 9.48
C GLU A 19 -3.69 41.68 10.73
N GLY A 20 -2.61 41.05 11.07
CA GLY A 20 -1.84 41.03 12.28
C GLY A 20 -2.54 40.83 13.64
N THR A 21 -2.19 39.72 14.27
CA THR A 21 -1.86 39.76 15.71
C THR A 21 -1.12 38.47 16.09
N LYS A 22 0.14 38.61 16.51
CA LYS A 22 0.90 37.60 17.24
C LYS A 22 0.48 37.63 18.70
N PRO A 23 0.35 36.52 19.39
CA PRO A 23 0.57 36.47 20.83
C PRO A 23 1.88 35.76 21.17
N ALA A 24 2.53 36.36 22.18
CA ALA A 24 3.82 36.04 22.74
C ALA A 24 3.87 34.71 23.50
N ALA A 25 5.04 34.10 23.49
CA ALA A 25 5.38 32.92 24.28
C ALA A 25 5.53 33.26 25.77
N PRO A 26 5.15 32.40 26.71
CA PRO A 26 5.50 32.50 28.12
C PRO A 26 6.85 31.81 28.38
N LYS A 27 7.73 32.55 29.05
CA LYS A 27 9.03 32.12 29.60
C LYS A 27 8.83 31.19 30.79
N GLU A 28 9.37 30.02 30.75
CA GLU A 28 9.49 29.11 31.88
C GLU A 28 10.72 29.46 32.74
N LYS A 29 10.45 29.58 34.06
CA LYS A 29 11.44 29.78 35.09
C LYS A 29 11.98 28.44 35.58
N LYS A 30 13.30 28.28 35.60
CA LYS A 30 14.01 27.21 36.33
C LYS A 30 13.99 27.50 37.83
N PRO A 31 13.88 26.51 38.68
CA PRO A 31 14.38 26.58 40.07
C PRO A 31 15.72 25.82 40.21
N LYS A 32 16.57 26.45 40.98
CA LYS A 32 17.94 26.03 41.37
C LYS A 32 17.92 24.99 42.48
N ALA A 33 19.04 24.34 42.57
CA ALA A 33 19.52 23.28 43.43
C ALA A 33 19.51 23.55 44.95
N ALA A 34 19.46 22.43 45.69
CA ALA A 34 20.19 22.13 46.94
C ALA A 34 20.15 20.63 47.14
N GLY A 35 21.18 19.84 47.24
CA GLY A 35 22.21 19.74 48.18
C GLY A 35 21.86 18.65 49.24
N GLY A 36 22.47 17.42 49.18
CA GLY A 36 22.27 16.44 50.26
C GLY A 36 23.03 15.12 49.97
N LYS A 37 24.09 14.92 50.75
CA LYS A 37 25.05 13.81 50.80
C LYS A 37 24.42 12.49 51.20
N GLY A 38 24.99 11.35 50.74
CA GLY A 38 24.90 10.06 51.42
C GLY A 38 24.99 8.86 50.50
N ALA A 39 26.17 8.22 50.35
CA ALA A 39 26.35 6.89 49.80
C ALA A 39 25.95 5.83 50.85
N PRO A 40 25.63 4.58 50.49
CA PRO A 40 26.66 3.63 50.06
C PRO A 40 26.30 2.72 48.89
N LYS A 41 27.33 2.14 48.32
CA LYS A 41 27.39 1.13 47.27
C LYS A 41 26.58 -0.11 47.59
N GLU A 42 25.75 -0.53 46.65
CA GLU A 42 25.40 -1.93 46.48
C GLU A 42 25.35 -2.25 44.98
N ALA A 43 26.02 -3.32 44.62
CA ALA A 43 26.30 -3.71 43.24
C ALA A 43 25.04 -4.21 42.56
N ALA A 44 24.59 -3.49 41.51
CA ALA A 44 23.61 -3.97 40.57
C ALA A 44 24.27 -4.77 39.43
N PRO A 45 23.68 -5.88 38.97
CA PRO A 45 24.21 -6.66 37.86
C PRO A 45 24.18 -5.86 36.57
N LYS A 46 25.23 -5.99 35.78
CA LYS A 46 25.38 -5.42 34.45
C LYS A 46 24.17 -5.82 33.59
N ALA A 47 23.28 -4.87 33.35
CA ALA A 47 22.32 -4.98 32.27
C ALA A 47 23.08 -4.88 30.95
N GLU A 48 23.03 -5.90 30.14
CA GLU A 48 23.47 -5.87 28.75
C GLU A 48 22.67 -4.79 28.02
N PRO A 49 23.29 -4.01 27.10
CA PRO A 49 22.54 -3.03 26.33
C PRO A 49 21.53 -3.75 25.45
N ILE A 50 20.26 -3.53 25.75
CA ILE A 50 19.18 -3.86 24.84
C ILE A 50 19.45 -3.05 23.57
N ILE A 51 19.93 -3.69 22.53
CA ILE A 51 20.03 -3.13 21.19
C ILE A 51 18.63 -2.76 20.80
N ALA A 52 18.29 -1.48 20.90
CA ALA A 52 17.10 -0.93 20.29
C ALA A 52 17.15 -1.32 18.80
N PRO A 53 16.04 -1.84 18.21
CA PRO A 53 16.02 -2.05 16.78
C PRO A 53 16.26 -0.70 16.13
N GLU A 54 17.39 -0.61 15.41
CA GLU A 54 17.70 0.54 14.57
C GLU A 54 16.46 0.88 13.77
N SER A 55 16.03 2.13 13.90
CA SER A 55 14.95 2.69 13.08
C SER A 55 15.26 2.35 11.63
N LEU A 56 14.43 1.51 11.04
CA LEU A 56 14.43 1.25 9.60
C LEU A 56 14.14 2.58 8.91
N THR A 57 15.20 3.34 8.64
CA THR A 57 15.14 4.49 7.77
C THR A 57 14.82 3.99 6.37
N LEU A 58 13.84 4.62 5.74
CA LEU A 58 13.31 4.25 4.43
C LEU A 58 14.36 4.32 3.31
N ASP A 59 15.52 4.92 3.59
CA ASP A 59 16.59 5.20 2.62
C ASP A 59 17.43 3.96 2.22
N GLY A 60 17.24 2.82 2.89
CA GLY A 60 17.92 1.57 2.55
C GLY A 60 17.19 0.68 1.54
N LEU A 61 16.04 1.09 1.04
CA LEU A 61 15.22 0.26 0.14
C LEU A 61 15.56 0.39 -1.34
N ASP A 62 16.35 1.40 -1.71
CA ASP A 62 16.59 1.70 -3.13
C ASP A 62 17.66 0.81 -3.77
N ASP A 63 18.58 0.23 -3.00
CA ASP A 63 19.65 -0.63 -3.53
C ASP A 63 19.37 -2.15 -3.47
N ALA A 64 18.40 -2.59 -2.68
CA ALA A 64 18.02 -4.01 -2.61
C ALA A 64 17.14 -4.46 -3.79
N ALA A 65 16.67 -3.56 -4.63
CA ALA A 65 15.60 -3.82 -5.60
C ALA A 65 16.05 -4.19 -7.01
N LYS A 66 17.34 -4.29 -7.29
CA LYS A 66 17.79 -4.94 -8.54
C LYS A 66 18.01 -6.43 -8.34
N VAL A 67 16.99 -7.12 -7.82
CA VAL A 67 16.97 -8.58 -7.82
C VAL A 67 17.09 -9.02 -9.28
N LYS A 68 18.25 -9.61 -9.64
CA LYS A 68 18.48 -10.22 -10.95
C LYS A 68 17.50 -11.38 -11.10
N ILE A 69 16.34 -11.11 -11.71
CA ILE A 69 15.31 -12.12 -11.95
C ILE A 69 15.81 -13.02 -13.08
N PRO A 70 16.02 -14.30 -12.84
CA PRO A 70 16.47 -15.22 -13.88
C PRO A 70 15.38 -15.31 -14.96
N LYS A 71 15.73 -14.96 -16.20
CA LYS A 71 14.83 -15.12 -17.35
C LYS A 71 14.68 -16.60 -17.66
N ILE A 72 13.45 -17.07 -17.75
CA ILE A 72 13.14 -18.46 -18.13
C ILE A 72 13.43 -18.61 -19.62
N LYS A 73 14.41 -19.44 -19.98
CA LYS A 73 14.75 -19.74 -21.39
C LYS A 73 13.56 -20.49 -22.03
N GLY A 74 13.07 -19.98 -23.17
CA GLY A 74 11.97 -20.60 -23.93
C GLY A 74 10.55 -20.17 -23.51
N ALA A 75 10.40 -19.32 -22.50
CA ALA A 75 9.10 -18.73 -22.17
C ALA A 75 8.69 -17.67 -23.19
N LYS A 76 7.40 -17.59 -23.49
CA LYS A 76 6.84 -16.50 -24.31
C LYS A 76 7.12 -15.17 -23.59
N GLN A 77 7.80 -14.26 -24.26
CA GLN A 77 8.02 -12.92 -23.73
C GLN A 77 6.73 -12.10 -23.92
N ILE A 78 6.13 -11.70 -22.83
CA ILE A 78 4.90 -10.93 -22.80
C ILE A 78 5.24 -9.61 -22.13
N GLN A 79 5.07 -8.48 -22.84
CA GLN A 79 5.39 -7.15 -22.30
C GLN A 79 4.22 -6.56 -21.51
N HIS A 80 2.99 -6.75 -22.00
CA HIS A 80 1.76 -6.21 -21.41
C HIS A 80 0.93 -7.34 -20.81
N GLY A 81 0.56 -7.20 -19.55
CA GLY A 81 -0.24 -8.17 -18.81
C GLY A 81 -1.43 -7.55 -18.11
N VAL A 82 -2.30 -8.40 -17.57
CA VAL A 82 -3.41 -8.00 -16.71
C VAL A 82 -3.20 -8.62 -15.32
N ALA A 83 -3.10 -7.79 -14.30
CA ALA A 83 -2.97 -8.22 -12.92
C ALA A 83 -4.36 -8.26 -12.24
N HIS A 84 -4.84 -9.44 -11.93
CA HIS A 84 -6.08 -9.66 -11.20
C HIS A 84 -5.80 -9.81 -9.72
N VAL A 85 -6.32 -8.90 -8.91
CA VAL A 85 -6.22 -8.93 -7.45
C VAL A 85 -7.58 -9.30 -6.88
N LEU A 86 -7.69 -10.47 -6.30
CA LEU A 86 -8.87 -10.90 -5.56
C LEU A 86 -8.60 -10.80 -4.05
N ALA A 87 -9.18 -9.79 -3.40
CA ALA A 87 -9.07 -9.58 -1.97
C ALA A 87 -10.42 -9.84 -1.30
N THR A 88 -10.54 -10.96 -0.60
CA THR A 88 -11.71 -11.31 0.21
C THR A 88 -11.42 -11.02 1.69
N PHE A 89 -12.45 -11.10 2.55
CA PHE A 89 -12.26 -10.96 4.00
C PHE A 89 -11.33 -12.02 4.62
N ASN A 90 -11.14 -13.18 3.96
CA ASN A 90 -10.37 -14.30 4.51
C ASN A 90 -9.10 -14.61 3.73
N ASN A 91 -8.92 -14.08 2.53
CA ASN A 91 -7.78 -14.45 1.68
C ASN A 91 -7.47 -13.38 0.64
N THR A 92 -6.22 -13.34 0.21
CA THR A 92 -5.77 -12.53 -0.94
C THR A 92 -5.10 -13.43 -1.97
N VAL A 93 -5.48 -13.28 -3.22
CA VAL A 93 -4.92 -13.98 -4.38
C VAL A 93 -4.58 -12.96 -5.45
N VAL A 94 -3.40 -13.08 -6.03
CA VAL A 94 -2.96 -12.25 -7.15
C VAL A 94 -2.60 -13.18 -8.30
N SER A 95 -3.15 -12.92 -9.49
CA SER A 95 -2.82 -13.63 -10.71
C SER A 95 -2.52 -12.65 -11.82
N ILE A 96 -1.46 -12.89 -12.56
CA ILE A 96 -1.04 -12.08 -13.71
C ILE A 96 -1.26 -12.90 -14.97
N THR A 97 -2.01 -12.34 -15.88
CA THR A 97 -2.41 -12.98 -17.13
C THR A 97 -1.91 -12.20 -18.33
N ASP A 98 -1.83 -12.87 -19.46
CA ASP A 98 -1.71 -12.24 -20.77
C ASP A 98 -3.03 -11.51 -21.13
N GLN A 99 -3.00 -10.65 -22.14
CA GLN A 99 -4.20 -10.02 -22.70
C GLN A 99 -5.25 -11.02 -23.19
N LYS A 100 -4.81 -12.22 -23.59
CA LYS A 100 -5.68 -13.33 -23.99
C LYS A 100 -6.33 -14.08 -22.82
N GLY A 101 -5.96 -13.75 -21.56
CA GLY A 101 -6.47 -14.40 -20.36
C GLY A 101 -5.70 -15.64 -19.88
N ASN A 102 -4.57 -16.01 -20.54
CA ASN A 102 -3.75 -17.11 -20.06
C ASN A 102 -2.96 -16.69 -18.82
N VAL A 103 -2.96 -17.51 -17.77
CA VAL A 103 -2.22 -17.23 -16.53
C VAL A 103 -0.72 -17.43 -16.75
N ILE A 104 0.06 -16.39 -16.49
CA ILE A 104 1.53 -16.37 -16.57
C ILE A 104 2.11 -16.67 -15.19
N ALA A 105 1.61 -15.95 -14.17
CA ALA A 105 2.08 -16.05 -12.81
C ALA A 105 0.92 -15.92 -11.83
N TRP A 106 1.02 -16.59 -10.69
CA TRP A 106 0.04 -16.43 -9.63
C TRP A 106 0.65 -16.66 -8.27
N SER A 107 0.08 -16.01 -7.27
CA SER A 107 0.41 -16.25 -5.87
C SER A 107 -0.83 -16.08 -4.99
N SER A 108 -0.78 -16.68 -3.81
CA SER A 108 -1.84 -16.57 -2.82
C SER A 108 -1.25 -16.54 -1.41
N ALA A 109 -2.02 -16.04 -0.44
CA ALA A 109 -1.59 -16.01 0.94
C ALA A 109 -1.25 -17.41 1.50
N GLY A 110 -1.98 -18.44 1.05
CA GLY A 110 -1.70 -19.82 1.42
C GLY A 110 -0.39 -20.37 0.84
N LYS A 111 -0.08 -20.01 -0.40
CA LYS A 111 1.19 -20.36 -1.07
C LYS A 111 2.39 -19.77 -0.34
N MET A 112 2.26 -18.53 0.16
CA MET A 112 3.29 -17.85 0.95
C MET A 112 3.39 -18.34 2.41
N GLY A 113 2.68 -19.40 2.78
CA GLY A 113 2.74 -20.02 4.11
C GLY A 113 1.89 -19.36 5.20
N PHE A 114 1.14 -18.29 4.87
CA PHE A 114 0.25 -17.66 5.83
C PHE A 114 -1.01 -18.49 6.07
N ARG A 115 -1.47 -18.55 7.34
CA ARG A 115 -2.63 -19.33 7.74
C ARG A 115 -3.57 -18.51 8.65
N GLY A 116 -4.82 -18.94 8.74
CA GLY A 116 -5.83 -18.34 9.61
C GLY A 116 -6.15 -16.89 9.24
N SER A 117 -6.37 -16.04 10.21
CA SER A 117 -6.75 -14.63 10.04
C SER A 117 -5.67 -13.78 9.38
N LYS A 118 -4.41 -14.20 9.42
CA LYS A 118 -3.29 -13.46 8.81
C LYS A 118 -3.40 -13.38 7.27
N LYS A 119 -4.12 -14.28 6.59
CA LYS A 119 -4.22 -14.34 5.12
C LYS A 119 -4.86 -13.13 4.47
N SER A 120 -5.69 -12.39 5.17
CA SER A 120 -6.42 -11.23 4.64
C SER A 120 -5.78 -9.89 5.01
N THR A 121 -4.62 -9.88 5.66
CA THR A 121 -3.95 -8.64 6.05
C THR A 121 -3.31 -7.93 4.87
N ALA A 122 -3.19 -6.60 4.97
CA ALA A 122 -2.54 -5.76 3.96
C ALA A 122 -1.07 -6.13 3.73
N TYR A 123 -0.35 -6.51 4.79
CA TYR A 123 1.02 -6.99 4.70
C TYR A 123 1.16 -8.24 3.82
N VAL A 124 0.29 -9.22 4.05
CA VAL A 124 0.31 -10.47 3.25
C VAL A 124 -0.04 -10.19 1.79
N ALA A 125 -0.94 -9.25 1.53
CA ALA A 125 -1.25 -8.85 0.16
C ALA A 125 -0.03 -8.28 -0.58
N GLN A 126 0.83 -7.51 0.11
CA GLN A 126 2.11 -7.05 -0.45
C GLN A 126 3.04 -8.21 -0.79
N VAL A 127 3.24 -9.14 0.14
CA VAL A 127 4.12 -10.30 -0.06
C VAL A 127 3.63 -11.17 -1.23
N VAL A 128 2.32 -11.42 -1.31
CA VAL A 128 1.70 -12.18 -2.41
C VAL A 128 1.88 -11.47 -3.75
N ALA A 129 1.65 -10.16 -3.80
CA ALA A 129 1.84 -9.37 -5.00
C ALA A 129 3.31 -9.37 -5.45
N GLN A 130 4.25 -9.21 -4.53
CA GLN A 130 5.69 -9.27 -4.83
C GLN A 130 6.11 -10.62 -5.41
N ASP A 131 5.62 -11.75 -4.86
CA ASP A 131 5.93 -13.08 -5.40
C ASP A 131 5.37 -13.26 -6.82
N ALA A 132 4.10 -12.88 -7.04
CA ALA A 132 3.49 -12.93 -8.36
C ALA A 132 4.23 -12.06 -9.38
N CYS A 133 4.64 -10.84 -8.99
CA CYS A 133 5.42 -9.94 -9.83
C CYS A 133 6.76 -10.51 -10.23
N ARG A 134 7.52 -11.05 -9.27
CA ARG A 134 8.84 -11.66 -9.57
C ARG A 134 8.71 -12.78 -10.59
N GLN A 135 7.67 -13.60 -10.48
CA GLN A 135 7.38 -14.66 -11.46
C GLN A 135 7.03 -14.07 -12.82
N ALA A 136 6.15 -13.04 -12.88
CA ALA A 136 5.76 -12.41 -14.14
C ALA A 136 6.92 -11.69 -14.83
N MET A 137 7.78 -11.01 -14.08
CA MET A 137 8.98 -10.37 -14.63
C MET A 137 9.97 -11.38 -15.21
N ALA A 138 10.03 -12.61 -14.70
CA ALA A 138 10.82 -13.69 -15.29
C ALA A 138 10.33 -14.06 -16.70
N HIS A 139 9.04 -13.85 -17.00
CA HIS A 139 8.43 -13.99 -18.33
C HIS A 139 8.49 -12.70 -19.17
N GLY A 140 9.09 -11.63 -18.66
CA GLY A 140 9.34 -10.38 -19.38
C GLY A 140 8.22 -9.34 -19.30
N VAL A 141 7.24 -9.50 -18.40
CA VAL A 141 6.17 -8.52 -18.19
C VAL A 141 6.77 -7.23 -17.63
N LYS A 142 6.40 -6.09 -18.25
CA LYS A 142 6.85 -4.75 -17.84
C LYS A 142 5.66 -3.88 -17.43
N GLU A 143 4.58 -3.94 -18.17
CA GLU A 143 3.39 -3.12 -17.99
C GLU A 143 2.18 -3.98 -17.64
N VAL A 144 1.36 -3.52 -16.70
CA VAL A 144 0.17 -4.26 -16.24
C VAL A 144 -1.04 -3.35 -16.08
N GLU A 145 -2.20 -3.81 -16.58
CA GLU A 145 -3.51 -3.30 -16.20
C GLU A 145 -3.95 -4.02 -14.93
N VAL A 146 -4.30 -3.29 -13.87
CA VAL A 146 -4.73 -3.87 -12.60
C VAL A 146 -6.24 -3.93 -12.51
N ARG A 147 -6.78 -5.12 -12.24
CA ARG A 147 -8.21 -5.36 -12.00
C ARG A 147 -8.41 -5.82 -10.56
N LEU A 148 -9.01 -4.95 -9.77
CA LEU A 148 -9.32 -5.20 -8.36
C LEU A 148 -10.69 -5.85 -8.21
N LYS A 149 -10.80 -6.86 -7.35
CA LYS A 149 -12.06 -7.55 -7.05
C LYS A 149 -12.16 -7.89 -5.57
N GLY A 150 -13.28 -7.54 -4.95
CA GLY A 150 -13.64 -7.95 -3.60
C GLY A 150 -13.46 -6.86 -2.53
N PRO A 151 -13.98 -7.07 -1.32
CA PRO A 151 -14.03 -6.07 -0.24
C PRO A 151 -12.84 -6.14 0.74
N GLY A 152 -11.84 -6.97 0.48
CA GLY A 152 -10.71 -7.19 1.41
C GLY A 152 -9.80 -5.97 1.55
N THR A 153 -9.11 -5.86 2.68
CA THR A 153 -8.17 -4.77 3.01
C THR A 153 -6.88 -4.83 2.18
N GLY A 154 -6.60 -5.97 1.52
CA GLY A 154 -5.41 -6.17 0.71
C GLY A 154 -5.43 -5.52 -0.69
N ARG A 155 -6.54 -4.89 -1.12
CA ARG A 155 -6.71 -4.33 -2.46
C ARG A 155 -5.63 -3.32 -2.82
N GLU A 156 -5.56 -2.22 -2.08
CA GLU A 156 -4.64 -1.12 -2.33
C GLU A 156 -3.17 -1.50 -2.07
N SER A 157 -2.94 -2.26 -1.00
CA SER A 157 -1.59 -2.70 -0.64
C SER A 157 -0.97 -3.62 -1.69
N ALA A 158 -1.77 -4.45 -2.37
CA ALA A 158 -1.31 -5.23 -3.50
C ALA A 158 -0.86 -4.34 -4.67
N VAL A 159 -1.64 -3.30 -5.03
CA VAL A 159 -1.28 -2.37 -6.11
C VAL A 159 0.03 -1.64 -5.82
N ARG A 160 0.18 -1.13 -4.60
CA ARG A 160 1.44 -0.48 -4.18
C ARG A 160 2.64 -1.41 -4.29
N ALA A 161 2.45 -2.69 -3.97
CA ALA A 161 3.52 -3.68 -4.07
C ALA A 161 3.88 -4.00 -5.52
N LEU A 162 2.93 -3.99 -6.48
CA LEU A 162 3.20 -4.14 -7.90
C LEU A 162 4.15 -3.04 -8.41
N GLN A 163 3.86 -1.79 -8.04
CA GLN A 163 4.69 -0.64 -8.38
C GLN A 163 6.07 -0.69 -7.70
N ALA A 164 6.12 -1.04 -6.41
CA ALA A 164 7.36 -1.12 -5.65
C ALA A 164 8.36 -2.16 -6.20
N VAL A 165 7.87 -3.23 -6.82
CA VAL A 165 8.73 -4.25 -7.46
C VAL A 165 9.27 -3.77 -8.81
N GLY A 166 8.65 -2.75 -9.42
CA GLY A 166 9.09 -2.16 -10.68
C GLY A 166 8.23 -2.52 -11.90
N LEU A 167 7.00 -3.01 -11.70
CA LEU A 167 6.01 -3.10 -12.77
C LEU A 167 5.35 -1.74 -12.99
N GLU A 168 5.24 -1.32 -14.23
CA GLU A 168 4.50 -0.13 -14.62
C GLU A 168 3.00 -0.43 -14.62
N VAL A 169 2.23 0.35 -13.84
CA VAL A 169 0.78 0.21 -13.76
C VAL A 169 0.14 1.24 -14.68
N SER A 170 -0.44 0.79 -15.79
CA SER A 170 -1.09 1.67 -16.78
C SER A 170 -2.47 2.11 -16.35
N THR A 171 -3.28 1.18 -15.85
CA THR A 171 -4.67 1.45 -15.49
C THR A 171 -5.08 0.62 -14.28
N ILE A 172 -5.89 1.19 -13.40
CA ILE A 172 -6.48 0.49 -12.26
C ILE A 172 -8.01 0.50 -12.44
N ARG A 173 -8.62 -0.70 -12.46
CA ARG A 173 -10.07 -0.86 -12.58
C ARG A 173 -10.63 -1.69 -11.43
N ASP A 174 -11.72 -1.24 -10.86
CA ASP A 174 -12.51 -2.04 -9.91
C ASP A 174 -13.56 -2.85 -10.68
N VAL A 175 -13.47 -4.17 -10.59
CA VAL A 175 -14.39 -5.11 -11.24
C VAL A 175 -15.19 -5.91 -10.20
N THR A 176 -15.34 -5.38 -8.99
CA THR A 176 -16.14 -6.01 -7.95
C THR A 176 -17.60 -6.07 -8.40
N PRO A 177 -18.20 -7.27 -8.49
CA PRO A 177 -19.59 -7.40 -8.91
C PRO A 177 -20.52 -6.88 -7.81
N VAL A 178 -21.39 -5.95 -8.17
CA VAL A 178 -22.46 -5.44 -7.32
C VAL A 178 -23.78 -5.96 -7.87
N PRO A 179 -24.49 -6.87 -7.17
CA PRO A 179 -25.75 -7.43 -7.65
C PRO A 179 -26.87 -6.39 -7.54
N PHE A 180 -27.66 -6.27 -8.61
CA PHE A 180 -28.94 -5.56 -8.57
C PHE A 180 -29.99 -6.48 -7.96
N ASN A 181 -30.11 -6.47 -6.63
CA ASN A 181 -30.96 -7.37 -5.84
C ASN A 181 -30.58 -8.88 -5.85
N GLY A 182 -29.91 -9.40 -6.82
CA GLY A 182 -29.28 -10.72 -6.86
C GLY A 182 -30.05 -11.91 -6.25
N CYS A 183 -29.31 -12.98 -5.94
CA CYS A 183 -29.86 -14.15 -5.27
C CYS A 183 -30.07 -13.92 -3.77
N ARG A 184 -31.09 -14.57 -3.19
CA ARG A 184 -31.35 -14.51 -1.75
C ARG A 184 -30.13 -14.96 -0.97
N MET A 185 -29.75 -14.18 0.03
CA MET A 185 -28.63 -14.49 0.94
C MET A 185 -28.88 -15.79 1.71
N ARG A 186 -27.80 -16.46 2.10
CA ARG A 186 -27.88 -17.62 3.00
C ARG A 186 -28.57 -17.23 4.31
N LYS A 187 -29.28 -18.19 4.91
CA LYS A 187 -29.78 -18.02 6.26
C LYS A 187 -28.63 -17.71 7.22
N ALA A 188 -28.82 -16.73 8.12
CA ALA A 188 -27.81 -16.37 9.10
C ALA A 188 -27.42 -17.60 9.95
N ARG A 189 -26.13 -17.72 10.25
CA ARG A 189 -25.61 -18.75 11.13
C ARG A 189 -26.20 -18.54 12.54
N ARG A 190 -26.82 -19.56 13.09
CA ARG A 190 -27.21 -19.57 14.50
C ARG A 190 -25.94 -19.80 15.33
N VAL A 191 -25.72 -18.97 16.32
CA VAL A 191 -24.62 -19.04 17.29
C VAL A 191 -25.20 -19.52 18.59
#